data_6ff51bde4ca63b7b57d70803bb9c5813
#
_entry.id   6ff51bde4ca63b7b57d70803bb9c5813
#
_cell.length_a   1.000
_cell.length_b   1.000
_cell.length_c   1.000
_cell.angle_alpha   90.00
_cell.angle_beta   90.00
_cell.angle_gamma   90.00
#
_symmetry.space_group_name_H-M   'P 1'
#
loop_
_entity.id
_entity.type
_entity.pdbx_description
1 polymer ?
#
loop_
_entity_poly.entity_id
_entity_poly.type
_entity_poly.pdbx_seq_one_letter_code
_entity_poly.pdbx_strand_id
1 'polypeptide(L)'
;MLAIATISMGVSRKPEASLDAMALTGQTSQPIGHFEFCERFPRECRPGAVDRGPMKLTPETWSSLVGVNRTVNLIPAMTDMDQYGVEEYWTYPVDAADCEDFVLQKRKLLMERGFSASNLLITVVLQPDGSGHAVLTVRSGLGDFVLDNLRAEIRMWSETEYTYIKRQDSADPGKWMKINDGRDTVAVSAIR
;
A
#
# COMPACT_ATOMS: atom_id res chain seq x y z
N MET A 1 34.81 38.31 33.33
CA MET A 1 33.54 37.57 33.26
C MET A 1 33.58 36.70 32.00
N LEU A 2 33.79 35.39 32.13
CA LEU A 2 33.76 34.44 31.00
C LEU A 2 32.33 33.88 30.89
N ALA A 3 31.71 34.05 29.71
CA ALA A 3 30.42 33.45 29.41
C ALA A 3 30.65 32.04 28.87
N ILE A 4 30.14 31.05 29.57
CA ILE A 4 30.15 29.63 29.14
C ILE A 4 28.93 29.43 28.27
N ALA A 5 29.13 29.21 26.97
CA ALA A 5 28.05 28.81 26.05
C ALA A 5 27.79 27.30 26.19
N THR A 6 26.64 26.91 26.70
CA THR A 6 26.16 25.51 26.71
C THR A 6 25.62 25.16 25.33
N ILE A 7 26.31 24.27 24.62
CA ILE A 7 25.81 23.67 23.37
C ILE A 7 24.86 22.55 23.75
N SER A 8 23.55 22.75 23.50
CA SER A 8 22.55 21.70 23.63
C SER A 8 22.60 20.81 22.38
N MET A 9 23.12 19.60 22.52
CA MET A 9 23.03 18.58 21.45
C MET A 9 21.61 18.03 21.42
N GLY A 10 20.84 18.47 20.43
CA GLY A 10 19.54 17.90 20.12
C GLY A 10 19.69 16.44 19.64
N VAL A 11 19.31 15.49 20.47
CA VAL A 11 19.21 14.08 20.06
C VAL A 11 18.03 13.96 19.12
N SER A 12 18.30 13.79 17.82
CA SER A 12 17.31 13.43 16.83
C SER A 12 16.83 12.00 17.13
N ARG A 13 15.66 11.86 17.77
CA ARG A 13 15.02 10.56 17.89
C ARG A 13 14.53 10.14 16.51
N LYS A 14 15.04 9.00 16.01
CA LYS A 14 14.37 8.27 14.93
C LYS A 14 12.92 8.03 15.36
N PRO A 15 11.93 8.25 14.46
CA PRO A 15 10.55 7.90 14.78
C PRO A 15 10.50 6.41 15.13
N GLU A 16 9.99 6.10 16.29
CA GLU A 16 9.73 4.74 16.75
C GLU A 16 8.71 4.13 15.78
N ALA A 17 9.03 2.96 15.20
CA ALA A 17 8.10 2.27 14.32
C ALA A 17 6.83 1.94 15.12
N SER A 18 5.65 2.30 14.58
CA SER A 18 4.39 1.92 15.20
C SER A 18 4.33 0.40 15.35
N LEU A 19 3.85 -0.11 16.50
CA LEU A 19 3.65 -1.54 16.73
C LEU A 19 2.68 -2.16 15.73
N ASP A 20 1.86 -1.33 15.06
CA ASP A 20 0.88 -1.73 14.06
C ASP A 20 1.36 -1.47 12.62
N ALA A 21 2.67 -1.34 12.38
CA ALA A 21 3.24 -1.28 11.05
C ALA A 21 3.58 -2.68 10.55
N MET A 22 3.38 -2.92 9.24
CA MET A 22 3.75 -4.19 8.60
C MET A 22 5.25 -4.44 8.70
N ALA A 23 5.64 -5.57 9.30
CA ALA A 23 7.03 -6.01 9.37
C ALA A 23 7.49 -6.55 8.01
N LEU A 24 8.67 -6.11 7.54
CA LEU A 24 9.24 -6.51 6.27
C LEU A 24 10.44 -7.43 6.50
N THR A 25 10.58 -8.48 5.66
CA THR A 25 11.68 -9.46 5.83
C THR A 25 12.74 -9.38 4.74
N GLY A 26 12.49 -8.69 3.64
CA GLY A 26 13.46 -8.53 2.55
C GLY A 26 12.82 -8.28 1.21
N GLN A 27 13.65 -8.09 0.19
CA GLN A 27 13.19 -7.87 -1.17
C GLN A 27 12.61 -9.16 -1.76
N THR A 28 11.60 -9.00 -2.61
CA THR A 28 10.93 -10.10 -3.33
C THR A 28 10.64 -9.71 -4.77
N SER A 29 10.13 -10.66 -5.57
CA SER A 29 9.75 -10.42 -6.96
C SER A 29 8.59 -9.44 -7.08
N GLN A 30 8.68 -8.55 -8.05
CA GLN A 30 7.59 -7.70 -8.51
C GLN A 30 6.48 -8.57 -9.15
N PRO A 31 5.17 -8.28 -8.94
CA PRO A 31 4.11 -8.90 -9.73
C PRO A 31 4.29 -8.62 -11.23
N ILE A 32 3.96 -9.60 -12.08
CA ILE A 32 4.16 -9.45 -13.53
C ILE A 32 3.31 -8.31 -14.08
N GLY A 33 2.05 -8.19 -13.69
CA GLY A 33 1.17 -7.10 -14.11
C GLY A 33 1.70 -5.73 -13.72
N HIS A 34 2.29 -5.59 -12.52
CA HIS A 34 2.95 -4.34 -12.12
C HIS A 34 4.22 -4.06 -12.93
N PHE A 35 5.01 -5.07 -13.27
CA PHE A 35 6.17 -4.89 -14.15
C PHE A 35 5.75 -4.35 -15.51
N GLU A 36 4.76 -4.96 -16.16
CA GLU A 36 4.21 -4.52 -17.44
C GLU A 36 3.54 -3.13 -17.36
N PHE A 37 2.88 -2.83 -16.23
CA PHE A 37 2.39 -1.47 -15.97
C PHE A 37 3.53 -0.46 -15.95
N CYS A 38 4.65 -0.77 -15.31
CA CYS A 38 5.83 0.10 -15.26
C CYS A 38 6.45 0.33 -16.64
N GLU A 39 6.42 -0.66 -17.53
CA GLU A 39 6.87 -0.49 -18.93
C GLU A 39 5.97 0.52 -19.69
N ARG A 40 4.66 0.49 -19.47
CA ARG A 40 3.69 1.41 -20.05
C ARG A 40 3.69 2.79 -19.40
N PHE A 41 3.88 2.83 -18.07
CA PHE A 41 3.84 4.04 -17.24
C PHE A 41 5.12 4.22 -16.40
N PRO A 42 6.29 4.41 -17.02
CA PRO A 42 7.58 4.37 -16.31
C PRO A 42 7.72 5.46 -15.24
N ARG A 43 6.94 6.55 -15.30
CA ARG A 43 6.96 7.60 -14.29
C ARG A 43 6.35 7.15 -12.96
N GLU A 44 5.42 6.20 -13.00
CA GLU A 44 4.74 5.67 -11.80
C GLU A 44 5.64 4.77 -10.95
N CYS A 45 6.70 4.23 -11.55
CA CYS A 45 7.58 3.23 -10.94
C CYS A 45 8.99 3.76 -10.64
N ARG A 46 9.27 5.03 -10.95
CA ARG A 46 10.59 5.63 -10.65
C ARG A 46 10.66 6.05 -9.18
N PRO A 47 11.82 5.84 -8.55
CA PRO A 47 12.11 6.48 -7.27
C PRO A 47 11.96 8.00 -7.44
N GLY A 48 11.07 8.61 -6.68
CA GLY A 48 10.78 10.03 -6.87
C GLY A 48 10.65 10.83 -5.58
N ALA A 49 10.10 10.23 -4.57
CA ALA A 49 9.92 10.90 -3.29
C ALA A 49 10.91 10.36 -2.26
N VAL A 50 11.60 11.26 -1.57
CA VAL A 50 12.36 10.86 -0.38
C VAL A 50 11.37 10.31 0.64
N ASP A 51 11.58 9.09 1.11
CA ASP A 51 10.80 8.54 2.23
C ASP A 51 11.09 9.35 3.50
N ARG A 52 10.12 10.17 3.88
CA ARG A 52 10.18 11.00 5.10
C ARG A 52 9.58 10.29 6.32
N GLY A 53 9.33 8.99 6.20
CA GLY A 53 8.66 8.19 7.21
C GLY A 53 7.13 8.20 7.08
N PRO A 54 6.44 7.48 7.98
CA PRO A 54 4.99 7.39 8.00
C PRO A 54 4.33 8.76 8.11
N MET A 55 3.20 8.95 7.40
CA MET A 55 2.48 10.21 7.43
C MET A 55 1.81 10.47 8.78
N LYS A 56 1.65 11.75 9.12
CA LYS A 56 0.80 12.13 10.23
C LYS A 56 -0.67 12.01 9.81
N LEU A 57 -1.43 11.21 10.54
CA LEU A 57 -2.86 11.09 10.34
C LEU A 57 -3.58 12.21 11.09
N THR A 58 -4.35 13.03 10.34
CA THR A 58 -5.21 14.09 10.87
C THR A 58 -6.65 13.85 10.42
N PRO A 59 -7.66 14.53 11.02
CA PRO A 59 -9.04 14.43 10.55
C PRO A 59 -9.20 14.75 9.06
N GLU A 60 -8.44 15.71 8.54
CA GLU A 60 -8.49 16.14 7.13
C GLU A 60 -7.90 15.07 6.20
N THR A 61 -6.72 14.52 6.56
CA THR A 61 -6.11 13.44 5.78
C THR A 61 -6.97 12.18 5.85
N TRP A 62 -7.54 11.86 7.01
CA TRP A 62 -8.48 10.74 7.14
C TRP A 62 -9.72 10.92 6.27
N SER A 63 -10.34 12.11 6.30
CA SER A 63 -11.49 12.44 5.46
C SER A 63 -11.16 12.28 3.96
N SER A 64 -9.94 12.67 3.56
CA SER A 64 -9.46 12.50 2.18
C SER A 64 -9.33 11.03 1.79
N LEU A 65 -8.77 10.18 2.68
CA LEU A 65 -8.67 8.73 2.48
C LEU A 65 -10.06 8.10 2.31
N VAL A 66 -10.98 8.40 3.22
CA VAL A 66 -12.36 7.89 3.17
C VAL A 66 -13.07 8.36 1.89
N GLY A 67 -12.93 9.64 1.54
CA GLY A 67 -13.53 10.20 0.34
C GLY A 67 -13.05 9.52 -0.93
N VAL A 68 -11.73 9.33 -1.08
CA VAL A 68 -11.16 8.64 -2.25
C VAL A 68 -11.59 7.18 -2.28
N ASN A 69 -11.50 6.45 -1.15
CA ASN A 69 -11.90 5.04 -1.11
C ASN A 69 -13.35 4.88 -1.58
N ARG A 70 -14.27 5.66 -1.03
CA ARG A 70 -15.69 5.60 -1.40
C ARG A 70 -15.96 5.96 -2.85
N THR A 71 -15.33 7.03 -3.37
CA THR A 71 -15.55 7.49 -4.74
C THR A 71 -15.04 6.47 -5.75
N VAL A 72 -13.83 5.94 -5.53
CA VAL A 72 -13.24 4.96 -6.45
C VAL A 72 -14.01 3.62 -6.40
N ASN A 73 -14.50 3.20 -5.23
CA ASN A 73 -15.30 1.99 -5.10
C ASN A 73 -16.67 2.04 -5.80
N LEU A 74 -17.06 3.19 -6.36
CA LEU A 74 -18.26 3.30 -7.21
C LEU A 74 -18.03 2.87 -8.66
N ILE A 75 -16.78 2.67 -9.07
CA ILE A 75 -16.44 2.15 -10.40
C ILE A 75 -16.96 0.70 -10.47
N PRO A 76 -17.62 0.29 -11.57
CA PRO A 76 -18.03 -1.10 -11.75
C PRO A 76 -16.84 -2.06 -11.66
N ALA A 77 -16.99 -3.16 -10.92
CA ALA A 77 -15.99 -4.21 -10.86
C ALA A 77 -16.11 -5.14 -12.06
N MET A 78 -14.97 -5.43 -12.71
CA MET A 78 -14.89 -6.37 -13.83
C MET A 78 -13.48 -6.93 -13.90
N THR A 79 -13.32 -8.21 -14.20
CA THR A 79 -12.00 -8.84 -14.33
C THR A 79 -11.28 -8.39 -15.59
N ASP A 80 -9.96 -8.41 -15.60
CA ASP A 80 -9.15 -8.13 -16.79
C ASP A 80 -9.48 -9.08 -17.94
N MET A 81 -9.73 -10.34 -17.63
CA MET A 81 -10.14 -11.32 -18.63
C MET A 81 -11.44 -10.91 -19.36
N ASP A 82 -12.43 -10.39 -18.64
CA ASP A 82 -13.70 -9.93 -19.22
C ASP A 82 -13.55 -8.60 -19.96
N GLN A 83 -12.64 -7.72 -19.53
CA GLN A 83 -12.44 -6.40 -20.15
C GLN A 83 -11.49 -6.45 -21.34
N TYR A 84 -10.37 -7.17 -21.22
CA TYR A 84 -9.23 -7.10 -22.13
C TYR A 84 -8.89 -8.44 -22.78
N GLY A 85 -9.48 -9.57 -22.30
CA GLY A 85 -9.19 -10.91 -22.80
C GLY A 85 -7.83 -11.45 -22.40
N VAL A 86 -7.20 -10.85 -21.38
CA VAL A 86 -5.91 -11.26 -20.80
C VAL A 86 -6.03 -11.24 -19.27
N GLU A 87 -5.16 -11.96 -18.58
CA GLU A 87 -5.05 -11.87 -17.12
C GLU A 87 -4.02 -10.81 -16.73
N GLU A 88 -4.18 -10.19 -15.55
CA GLU A 88 -3.19 -9.28 -14.93
C GLU A 88 -2.82 -8.05 -15.80
N TYR A 89 -3.80 -7.34 -16.35
CA TYR A 89 -3.58 -6.13 -17.14
C TYR A 89 -3.73 -4.85 -16.30
N TRP A 90 -2.84 -4.62 -15.39
CA TRP A 90 -2.83 -3.45 -14.51
C TRP A 90 -2.89 -2.12 -15.26
N THR A 91 -3.93 -1.36 -15.07
CA THR A 91 -4.13 -0.09 -15.77
C THR A 91 -4.93 0.91 -14.92
N TYR A 92 -5.11 2.12 -15.43
CA TYR A 92 -6.07 3.04 -14.82
C TYR A 92 -7.46 2.74 -15.39
N PRO A 93 -8.52 2.66 -14.54
CA PRO A 93 -9.87 2.32 -14.99
C PRO A 93 -10.40 3.35 -16.00
N VAL A 94 -11.15 2.84 -16.98
CA VAL A 94 -11.94 3.66 -17.90
C VAL A 94 -13.43 3.51 -17.55
N ASP A 95 -14.01 2.34 -17.75
CA ASP A 95 -15.43 2.06 -17.48
C ASP A 95 -15.62 1.09 -16.31
N ALA A 96 -14.67 0.21 -16.10
CA ALA A 96 -14.66 -0.78 -15.03
C ALA A 96 -13.22 -1.00 -14.51
N ALA A 97 -13.07 -1.74 -13.43
CA ALA A 97 -11.80 -1.98 -12.75
C ALA A 97 -11.78 -3.36 -12.10
N ASP A 98 -10.61 -3.98 -12.06
CA ASP A 98 -10.35 -5.06 -11.12
C ASP A 98 -9.58 -4.58 -9.88
N CYS A 99 -9.07 -5.47 -9.02
CA CYS A 99 -8.57 -5.07 -7.72
C CYS A 99 -7.36 -4.13 -7.79
N GLU A 100 -6.42 -4.37 -8.68
CA GLU A 100 -5.23 -3.54 -8.85
C GLU A 100 -5.51 -2.19 -9.50
N ASP A 101 -6.46 -2.13 -10.42
CA ASP A 101 -6.89 -0.89 -11.05
C ASP A 101 -7.53 0.06 -10.03
N PHE A 102 -8.35 -0.48 -9.12
CA PHE A 102 -8.86 0.27 -7.98
C PHE A 102 -7.74 0.84 -7.12
N VAL A 103 -6.70 0.05 -6.85
CA VAL A 103 -5.55 0.47 -6.06
C VAL A 103 -4.76 1.57 -6.77
N LEU A 104 -4.47 1.41 -8.06
CA LEU A 104 -3.77 2.40 -8.89
C LEU A 104 -4.53 3.72 -8.90
N GLN A 105 -5.85 3.67 -9.09
CA GLN A 105 -6.70 4.86 -9.14
C GLN A 105 -6.76 5.59 -7.79
N LYS A 106 -6.93 4.85 -6.69
CA LYS A 106 -6.90 5.43 -5.33
C LYS A 106 -5.56 6.10 -5.05
N ARG A 107 -4.46 5.41 -5.36
CA ARG A 107 -3.10 5.92 -5.20
C ARG A 107 -2.90 7.23 -5.96
N LYS A 108 -3.26 7.27 -7.24
CA LYS A 108 -3.17 8.44 -8.09
C LYS A 108 -3.95 9.64 -7.52
N LEU A 109 -5.22 9.46 -7.18
CA LEU A 109 -6.06 10.53 -6.64
C LEU A 109 -5.56 11.05 -5.29
N LEU A 110 -4.98 10.20 -4.45
CA LEU A 110 -4.38 10.62 -3.19
C LEU A 110 -3.08 11.40 -3.43
N MET A 111 -2.25 10.98 -4.38
CA MET A 111 -1.04 11.72 -4.76
C MET A 111 -1.38 13.10 -5.33
N GLU A 112 -2.42 13.23 -6.14
CA GLU A 112 -2.94 14.50 -6.66
C GLU A 112 -3.43 15.43 -5.52
N ARG A 113 -3.83 14.87 -4.37
CA ARG A 113 -4.17 15.60 -3.14
C ARG A 113 -2.98 15.88 -2.23
N GLY A 114 -1.77 15.61 -2.69
CA GLY A 114 -0.52 15.91 -1.97
C GLY A 114 -0.03 14.83 -1.02
N PHE A 115 -0.61 13.64 -1.03
CA PHE A 115 -0.06 12.50 -0.28
C PHE A 115 1.24 12.02 -0.93
N SER A 116 2.22 11.66 -0.08
CA SER A 116 3.48 11.11 -0.59
C SER A 116 3.29 9.68 -1.12
N ALA A 117 3.85 9.40 -2.29
CA ALA A 117 3.89 8.05 -2.85
C ALA A 117 4.54 7.03 -1.89
N SER A 118 5.52 7.47 -1.06
CA SER A 118 6.19 6.64 -0.06
C SER A 118 5.25 6.12 1.04
N ASN A 119 4.07 6.70 1.17
CA ASN A 119 3.05 6.32 2.14
C ASN A 119 1.82 5.64 1.51
N LEU A 120 1.82 5.45 0.19
CA LEU A 120 0.73 4.86 -0.59
C LEU A 120 1.27 3.65 -1.36
N LEU A 121 1.22 2.48 -0.75
CA LEU A 121 1.93 1.30 -1.23
C LEU A 121 0.96 0.24 -1.73
N ILE A 122 1.10 -0.16 -2.99
CA ILE A 122 0.36 -1.29 -3.54
C ILE A 122 0.79 -2.55 -2.79
N THR A 123 -0.17 -3.32 -2.32
CA THR A 123 0.04 -4.49 -1.47
C THR A 123 -0.73 -5.68 -2.00
N VAL A 124 -0.05 -6.80 -2.16
CA VAL A 124 -0.64 -8.08 -2.58
C VAL A 124 -0.94 -8.91 -1.35
N VAL A 125 -2.16 -9.41 -1.30
CA VAL A 125 -2.68 -10.25 -0.22
C VAL A 125 -3.34 -11.50 -0.77
N LEU A 126 -3.61 -12.48 0.08
CA LEU A 126 -4.54 -13.58 -0.19
C LEU A 126 -5.81 -13.36 0.63
N GLN A 127 -6.96 -13.58 0.00
CA GLN A 127 -8.24 -13.64 0.65
C GLN A 127 -8.37 -14.94 1.48
N PRO A 128 -9.36 -15.07 2.38
CA PRO A 128 -9.54 -16.27 3.19
C PRO A 128 -9.76 -17.56 2.37
N ASP A 129 -10.24 -17.44 1.14
CA ASP A 129 -10.42 -18.56 0.20
C ASP A 129 -9.13 -18.92 -0.57
N GLY A 130 -8.04 -18.17 -0.35
CA GLY A 130 -6.76 -18.35 -1.01
C GLY A 130 -6.62 -17.61 -2.33
N SER A 131 -7.64 -16.92 -2.82
CA SER A 131 -7.55 -16.11 -4.04
C SER A 131 -6.67 -14.89 -3.84
N GLY A 132 -5.93 -14.49 -4.90
CA GLY A 132 -5.13 -13.27 -4.92
C GLY A 132 -5.99 -12.02 -4.85
N HIS A 133 -5.46 -10.97 -4.21
CA HIS A 133 -6.12 -9.67 -4.16
C HIS A 133 -5.09 -8.56 -3.98
N ALA A 134 -5.42 -7.35 -4.44
CA ALA A 134 -4.61 -6.15 -4.27
C ALA A 134 -5.35 -5.10 -3.44
N VAL A 135 -4.62 -4.47 -2.52
CA VAL A 135 -5.12 -3.38 -1.68
C VAL A 135 -4.13 -2.23 -1.62
N LEU A 136 -4.59 -1.02 -1.32
CA LEU A 136 -3.72 0.12 -1.07
C LEU A 136 -3.40 0.22 0.42
N THR A 137 -2.13 0.04 0.78
CA THR A 137 -1.64 0.31 2.14
C THR A 137 -1.27 1.78 2.29
N VAL A 138 -1.80 2.42 3.33
CA VAL A 138 -1.45 3.78 3.75
C VAL A 138 -0.60 3.71 5.01
N ARG A 139 0.68 4.10 4.91
CA ARG A 139 1.60 4.15 6.06
C ARG A 139 1.35 5.39 6.88
N SER A 140 1.05 5.21 8.16
CA SER A 140 0.86 6.32 9.10
C SER A 140 1.59 6.12 10.43
N GLY A 141 1.73 7.20 11.20
CA GLY A 141 2.30 7.14 12.54
C GLY A 141 1.44 6.37 13.56
N LEU A 142 0.20 6.05 13.20
CA LEU A 142 -0.71 5.23 14.01
C LEU A 142 -0.76 3.75 13.56
N GLY A 143 -0.04 3.39 12.50
CA GLY A 143 -0.05 2.06 11.89
C GLY A 143 -0.35 2.12 10.39
N ASP A 144 -0.38 0.94 9.77
CA ASP A 144 -0.67 0.79 8.35
C ASP A 144 -2.17 0.51 8.16
N PHE A 145 -2.85 1.39 7.41
CA PHE A 145 -4.28 1.27 7.07
C PHE A 145 -4.46 0.75 5.65
N VAL A 146 -5.60 0.13 5.39
CA VAL A 146 -5.92 -0.50 4.11
C VAL A 146 -7.14 0.13 3.49
N LEU A 147 -7.01 0.58 2.23
CA LEU A 147 -8.10 0.98 1.35
C LEU A 147 -8.36 -0.17 0.37
N ASP A 148 -9.58 -0.64 0.34
CA ASP A 148 -9.99 -1.86 -0.34
C ASP A 148 -11.24 -1.59 -1.20
N ASN A 149 -11.36 -2.23 -2.36
CA ASN A 149 -12.56 -2.14 -3.19
C ASN A 149 -13.68 -3.11 -2.71
N LEU A 150 -13.30 -4.17 -1.99
CA LEU A 150 -14.24 -5.12 -1.41
C LEU A 150 -14.84 -4.64 -0.08
N ARG A 151 -14.29 -3.59 0.51
CA ARG A 151 -14.71 -3.05 1.81
C ARG A 151 -14.89 -1.53 1.74
N ALA A 152 -16.00 -1.05 2.27
CA ALA A 152 -16.25 0.40 2.34
C ALA A 152 -15.40 1.09 3.42
N GLU A 153 -15.16 0.37 4.53
CA GLU A 153 -14.41 0.89 5.67
C GLU A 153 -12.91 0.71 5.48
N ILE A 154 -12.17 1.76 5.86
CA ILE A 154 -10.73 1.69 6.00
C ILE A 154 -10.42 1.04 7.35
N ARG A 155 -9.60 0.00 7.35
CA ARG A 155 -9.21 -0.77 8.54
C ARG A 155 -7.71 -0.77 8.71
N MET A 156 -7.25 -1.04 9.93
CA MET A 156 -5.86 -1.43 10.13
C MET A 156 -5.60 -2.77 9.43
N TRP A 157 -4.41 -2.93 8.89
CA TRP A 157 -4.04 -4.17 8.20
C TRP A 157 -4.20 -5.41 9.09
N SER A 158 -3.87 -5.27 10.38
CA SER A 158 -3.97 -6.34 11.39
C SER A 158 -5.42 -6.74 11.72
N GLU A 159 -6.41 -5.89 11.38
CA GLU A 159 -7.83 -6.12 11.61
C GLU A 159 -8.54 -6.70 10.37
N THR A 160 -7.81 -6.93 9.29
CA THR A 160 -8.36 -7.57 8.08
C THR A 160 -8.19 -9.08 8.14
N GLU A 161 -8.96 -9.81 7.35
CA GLU A 161 -8.93 -11.27 7.26
C GLU A 161 -7.87 -11.78 6.26
N TYR A 162 -7.15 -10.85 5.59
CA TYR A 162 -6.19 -11.16 4.54
C TYR A 162 -4.89 -11.73 5.08
N THR A 163 -4.24 -12.61 4.31
CA THR A 163 -2.84 -12.97 4.50
C THR A 163 -1.97 -12.05 3.63
N TYR A 164 -1.11 -11.25 4.25
CA TYR A 164 -0.28 -10.28 3.56
C TYR A 164 0.99 -10.91 3.01
N ILE A 165 1.23 -10.77 1.71
CA ILE A 165 2.32 -11.44 1.00
C ILE A 165 3.48 -10.48 0.76
N LYS A 166 3.24 -9.38 0.06
CA LYS A 166 4.26 -8.42 -0.34
C LYS A 166 3.66 -7.05 -0.61
N ARG A 167 4.47 -6.02 -0.50
CA ARG A 167 4.08 -4.65 -0.88
C ARG A 167 5.22 -3.92 -1.56
N GLN A 168 4.92 -2.79 -2.20
CA GLN A 168 5.93 -1.88 -2.71
C GLN A 168 6.88 -1.41 -1.60
N ASP A 169 8.13 -1.17 -1.96
CA ASP A 169 9.08 -0.44 -1.11
C ASP A 169 8.71 1.04 -1.04
N SER A 170 8.88 1.65 0.13
CA SER A 170 8.49 3.04 0.35
C SER A 170 9.42 4.07 -0.31
N ALA A 171 10.66 3.70 -0.62
CA ALA A 171 11.63 4.56 -1.27
C ALA A 171 11.70 4.34 -2.78
N ASP A 172 11.30 3.15 -3.24
CA ASP A 172 11.38 2.76 -4.65
C ASP A 172 10.13 1.95 -5.06
N PRO A 173 9.14 2.57 -5.70
CA PRO A 173 7.90 1.89 -6.09
C PRO A 173 8.09 0.78 -7.12
N GLY A 174 9.25 0.68 -7.79
CA GLY A 174 9.61 -0.44 -8.65
C GLY A 174 10.08 -1.68 -7.89
N LYS A 175 10.39 -1.54 -6.59
CA LYS A 175 10.83 -2.65 -5.73
C LYS A 175 9.71 -3.16 -4.84
N TRP A 176 9.81 -4.44 -4.49
CA TRP A 176 8.81 -5.11 -3.67
C TRP A 176 9.45 -5.80 -2.48
N MET A 177 8.79 -5.71 -1.34
CA MET A 177 9.25 -6.23 -0.06
C MET A 177 8.28 -7.30 0.43
N LYS A 178 8.82 -8.42 0.90
CA LYS A 178 8.03 -9.48 1.53
C LYS A 178 7.57 -9.02 2.91
N ILE A 179 6.29 -9.25 3.22
CA ILE A 179 5.69 -8.95 4.52
C ILE A 179 5.81 -10.19 5.42
N ASN A 180 6.22 -9.97 6.67
CA ASN A 180 6.05 -10.95 7.73
C ASN A 180 4.70 -10.67 8.41
N ASP A 181 3.69 -11.39 7.99
CA ASP A 181 2.32 -11.21 8.50
C ASP A 181 2.21 -11.64 9.98
N GLY A 182 3.10 -12.53 10.46
CA GLY A 182 3.06 -13.03 11.84
C GLY A 182 1.82 -13.87 12.15
N ARG A 183 0.86 -13.94 11.24
CA ARG A 183 -0.27 -14.86 11.32
C ARG A 183 0.21 -16.20 10.77
N ASP A 184 0.23 -17.20 11.63
CA ASP A 184 0.54 -18.56 11.20
C ASP A 184 -0.40 -18.93 10.04
N THR A 185 0.18 -19.07 8.86
CA THR A 185 -0.46 -19.88 7.83
C THR A 185 -0.57 -21.26 8.48
N VAL A 186 -1.75 -21.58 8.97
CA VAL A 186 -2.04 -22.96 9.39
C VAL A 186 -1.64 -23.79 8.18
N ALA A 187 -0.51 -24.45 8.30
CA ALA A 187 -0.03 -25.37 7.30
C ALA A 187 -1.15 -26.42 7.18
N VAL A 188 -1.90 -26.38 6.08
CA VAL A 188 -2.78 -27.48 5.69
C VAL A 188 -1.85 -28.60 5.23
N SER A 189 -1.11 -29.13 6.19
CA SER A 189 -0.37 -30.38 6.09
C SER A 189 -1.17 -31.42 6.80
N ALA A 190 -2.20 -31.93 6.19
CA ALA A 190 -2.71 -33.27 6.45
C ALA A 190 -3.99 -33.52 5.65
N ILE A 191 -3.85 -33.87 4.40
CA ILE A 191 -4.73 -34.93 3.88
C ILE A 191 -3.80 -35.98 3.28
N ARG A 192 -3.66 -37.06 4.05
CA ARG A 192 -3.18 -38.35 3.54
C ARG A 192 -4.27 -38.97 2.70
#